data_142c79306d9df4ad71eab8334520a16c
#
_entry.id   142c79306d9df4ad71eab8334520a16c
#
_cell.length_a   1.000
_cell.length_b   1.000
_cell.length_c   1.000
_cell.angle_alpha   90.00
_cell.angle_beta   90.00
_cell.angle_gamma   90.00
#
_symmetry.space_group_name_H-M   'P 1'
#
loop_
_entity.id
_entity.type
_entity.pdbx_description
1 polymer ?
#
loop_
_entity_poly.entity_id
_entity_poly.type
_entity_poly.pdbx_seq_one_letter_code
_entity_poly.pdbx_strand_id
1 'polypeptide(L)'
;GPDLIGIAVYGDPGAPETNIIHVEQAGLGLPDEAYYREDHYAPIREAYVDMVAKQLKNAKLAADSEQAEADAKRFLDVETRIAANHWDNVATRDSVKTYNPTDYAELSGMLADYDLDTWIESWQSAYDQTSAAQVQPLDFRGIFNRVVVHEPSFLTGLNAFWKTSDLDDLKLWARVHVIIGSTLELPHEFDETNFEFYGKTLSGQKQQRVRWKRGVSLVNGICGEDVGREYVKRHFPESSK
;
A
#
# COMPACT_ATOMS: atom_id res chain seq x y z
N GLY A 1 -1.78 -3.19 3.14
CA GLY A 1 -2.38 -4.19 2.25
C GLY A 1 -2.27 -3.74 0.80
N PRO A 2 -2.60 -4.56 -0.17
CA PRO A 2 -2.62 -4.18 -1.58
C PRO A 2 -3.89 -3.40 -1.88
N ASP A 3 -3.88 -2.11 -1.59
CA ASP A 3 -5.01 -1.23 -1.82
C ASP A 3 -4.69 -0.23 -2.93
N LEU A 4 -5.70 0.06 -3.76
CA LEU A 4 -5.62 1.10 -4.80
C LEU A 4 -5.75 2.51 -4.22
N ILE A 5 -6.28 2.60 -2.99
CA ILE A 5 -6.48 3.85 -2.25
C ILE A 5 -5.74 3.73 -0.92
N GLY A 6 -4.86 4.67 -0.64
CA GLY A 6 -4.17 4.77 0.65
C GLY A 6 -5.12 5.35 1.71
N ILE A 7 -5.15 4.72 2.89
CA ILE A 7 -5.93 5.18 4.03
C ILE A 7 -5.02 5.30 5.23
N ALA A 8 -5.04 6.46 5.87
CA ALA A 8 -4.32 6.72 7.11
C ALA A 8 -5.19 7.55 8.06
N VAL A 9 -4.89 7.49 9.35
CA VAL A 9 -5.55 8.31 10.37
C VAL A 9 -4.53 9.26 10.96
N TYR A 10 -4.74 10.56 10.75
CA TYR A 10 -3.90 11.64 11.28
C TYR A 10 -4.76 12.75 11.87
N GLY A 11 -4.13 13.72 12.53
CA GLY A 11 -4.80 14.95 12.97
C GLY A 11 -5.37 15.72 11.78
N ASP A 12 -6.58 16.24 11.93
CA ASP A 12 -7.19 17.12 10.93
C ASP A 12 -6.46 18.47 10.92
N PRO A 13 -5.81 18.89 9.83
CA PRO A 13 -5.14 20.21 9.75
C PRO A 13 -6.08 21.39 10.05
N GLY A 14 -7.38 21.26 9.77
CA GLY A 14 -8.39 22.28 10.04
C GLY A 14 -9.00 22.21 11.45
N ALA A 15 -8.76 21.10 12.18
CA ALA A 15 -9.23 20.88 13.55
C ALA A 15 -8.24 19.99 14.32
N PRO A 16 -7.05 20.49 14.71
CA PRO A 16 -5.93 19.69 15.22
C PRO A 16 -6.22 18.85 16.48
N GLU A 17 -7.30 19.15 17.17
CA GLU A 17 -7.79 18.40 18.34
C GLU A 17 -8.47 17.08 17.96
N THR A 18 -8.71 16.84 16.66
CA THR A 18 -9.43 15.65 16.17
C THR A 18 -8.60 14.87 15.17
N ASN A 19 -8.77 13.55 15.20
CA ASN A 19 -8.24 12.68 14.16
C ASN A 19 -9.27 12.52 13.04
N ILE A 20 -8.79 12.41 11.81
CA ILE A 20 -9.61 12.21 10.62
C ILE A 20 -8.96 11.19 9.69
N ILE A 21 -9.75 10.55 8.84
CA ILE A 21 -9.22 9.71 7.76
C ILE A 21 -8.64 10.60 6.67
N HIS A 22 -7.42 10.28 6.28
CA HIS A 22 -6.76 10.79 5.08
C HIS A 22 -6.85 9.73 3.98
N VAL A 23 -7.28 10.17 2.81
CA VAL A 23 -7.40 9.36 1.60
C VAL A 23 -6.33 9.81 0.62
N GLU A 24 -5.43 8.91 0.23
CA GLU A 24 -4.22 9.20 -0.51
C GLU A 24 -4.09 8.30 -1.74
N GLN A 25 -3.35 8.75 -2.74
CA GLN A 25 -2.98 7.93 -3.89
C GLN A 25 -2.15 6.72 -3.47
N ALA A 26 -2.43 5.54 -4.07
CA ALA A 26 -1.74 4.29 -3.79
C ALA A 26 -1.75 3.35 -5.00
N GLY A 27 -1.38 2.09 -4.80
CA GLY A 27 -1.51 1.06 -5.83
C GLY A 27 -0.24 0.80 -6.65
N LEU A 28 0.90 1.41 -6.29
CA LEU A 28 2.17 1.24 -6.98
C LEU A 28 3.15 0.39 -6.16
N GLY A 29 3.93 -0.43 -6.83
CA GLY A 29 5.01 -1.19 -6.22
C GLY A 29 6.38 -0.52 -6.36
N LEU A 30 6.55 0.41 -7.31
CA LEU A 30 7.72 1.30 -7.42
C LEU A 30 7.49 2.60 -6.64
N PRO A 31 8.54 3.34 -6.27
CA PRO A 31 8.45 4.44 -5.29
C PRO A 31 7.49 5.58 -5.64
N ASP A 32 7.35 5.92 -6.92
CA ASP A 32 6.46 6.97 -7.40
C ASP A 32 6.16 6.84 -8.91
N GLU A 33 5.29 7.72 -9.43
CA GLU A 33 4.83 7.70 -10.81
C GLU A 33 5.94 7.90 -11.85
N ALA A 34 7.01 8.63 -11.51
CA ALA A 34 8.10 8.92 -12.43
C ALA A 34 8.85 7.64 -12.86
N TYR A 35 8.90 6.63 -11.98
CA TYR A 35 9.49 5.32 -12.28
C TYR A 35 8.79 4.61 -13.43
N TYR A 36 7.52 4.89 -13.67
CA TYR A 36 6.72 4.26 -14.72
C TYR A 36 6.83 4.98 -16.06
N ARG A 37 7.10 6.30 -16.07
CA ARG A 37 7.07 7.10 -17.30
C ARG A 37 8.44 7.59 -17.80
N GLU A 38 9.43 7.81 -16.90
CA GLU A 38 10.69 8.42 -17.30
C GLU A 38 11.67 7.38 -17.87
N ASP A 39 12.32 7.72 -19.00
CA ASP A 39 13.18 6.79 -19.75
C ASP A 39 14.37 6.31 -18.93
N HIS A 40 14.94 7.15 -18.08
CA HIS A 40 16.11 6.77 -17.29
C HIS A 40 15.81 5.69 -16.24
N TYR A 41 14.54 5.43 -15.91
CA TYR A 41 14.10 4.32 -15.06
C TYR A 41 13.80 3.03 -15.83
N ALA A 42 13.99 2.98 -17.14
CA ALA A 42 13.75 1.76 -17.91
C ALA A 42 14.50 0.52 -17.34
N PRO A 43 15.78 0.61 -16.94
CA PRO A 43 16.47 -0.54 -16.31
C PRO A 43 15.83 -1.01 -15.00
N ILE A 44 15.25 -0.09 -14.24
CA ILE A 44 14.53 -0.42 -13.00
C ILE A 44 13.23 -1.16 -13.32
N ARG A 45 12.47 -0.71 -14.34
CA ARG A 45 11.26 -1.42 -14.79
C ARG A 45 11.55 -2.81 -15.30
N GLU A 46 12.65 -3.00 -16.06
CA GLU A 46 13.08 -4.33 -16.51
C GLU A 46 13.39 -5.25 -15.33
N ALA A 47 14.17 -4.78 -14.36
CA ALA A 47 14.50 -5.54 -13.16
C ALA A 47 13.23 -5.82 -12.29
N TYR A 48 12.26 -4.90 -12.29
CA TYR A 48 10.99 -5.08 -11.62
C TYR A 48 10.16 -6.19 -12.25
N VAL A 49 10.05 -6.21 -13.57
CA VAL A 49 9.40 -7.31 -14.34
C VAL A 49 10.06 -8.65 -14.02
N ASP A 50 11.40 -8.71 -14.02
CA ASP A 50 12.13 -9.94 -13.69
C ASP A 50 11.84 -10.43 -12.27
N MET A 51 11.77 -9.51 -11.31
CA MET A 51 11.41 -9.83 -9.92
C MET A 51 9.99 -10.37 -9.83
N VAL A 52 9.01 -9.71 -10.45
CA VAL A 52 7.60 -10.14 -10.45
C VAL A 52 7.46 -11.53 -11.11
N ALA A 53 8.12 -11.76 -12.25
CA ALA A 53 8.11 -13.06 -12.91
C ALA A 53 8.64 -14.17 -12.00
N LYS A 54 9.74 -13.91 -11.27
CA LYS A 54 10.27 -14.85 -10.26
C LYS A 54 9.29 -15.11 -9.13
N GLN A 55 8.63 -14.06 -8.61
CA GLN A 55 7.62 -14.20 -7.54
C GLN A 55 6.41 -15.03 -7.99
N LEU A 56 5.92 -14.81 -9.22
CA LEU A 56 4.83 -15.61 -9.79
C LEU A 56 5.20 -17.10 -9.92
N LYS A 57 6.46 -17.39 -10.27
CA LYS A 57 6.97 -18.77 -10.32
C LYS A 57 7.09 -19.37 -8.92
N ASN A 58 7.66 -18.64 -7.96
CA ASN A 58 7.76 -19.07 -6.57
C ASN A 58 6.37 -19.42 -6.00
N ALA A 59 5.37 -18.60 -6.33
CA ALA A 59 3.98 -18.81 -5.92
C ALA A 59 3.23 -19.90 -6.74
N LYS A 60 3.87 -20.48 -7.77
CA LYS A 60 3.26 -21.46 -8.69
C LYS A 60 1.99 -20.93 -9.39
N LEU A 61 1.95 -19.62 -9.66
CA LEU A 61 0.86 -18.96 -10.37
C LEU A 61 1.08 -18.89 -11.88
N ALA A 62 2.28 -19.19 -12.35
CA ALA A 62 2.61 -19.32 -13.77
C ALA A 62 3.05 -20.76 -14.07
N ALA A 63 2.58 -21.30 -15.19
CA ALA A 63 2.89 -22.67 -15.62
C ALA A 63 4.39 -22.84 -15.98
N ASP A 64 4.96 -21.82 -16.61
CA ASP A 64 6.35 -21.79 -17.06
C ASP A 64 6.93 -20.37 -17.02
N SER A 65 8.15 -20.22 -17.52
CA SER A 65 8.85 -18.92 -17.50
C SER A 65 8.29 -17.92 -18.51
N GLU A 66 7.77 -18.37 -19.64
CA GLU A 66 7.16 -17.53 -20.67
C GLU A 66 5.88 -16.90 -20.14
N GLN A 67 5.01 -17.70 -19.52
CA GLN A 67 3.79 -17.20 -18.86
C GLN A 67 4.11 -16.23 -17.72
N ALA A 68 5.11 -16.55 -16.89
CA ALA A 68 5.50 -15.67 -15.79
C ALA A 68 5.99 -14.30 -16.29
N GLU A 69 6.78 -14.27 -17.36
CA GLU A 69 7.25 -13.01 -17.96
C GLU A 69 6.11 -12.22 -18.61
N ALA A 70 5.21 -12.90 -19.31
CA ALA A 70 4.04 -12.26 -19.91
C ALA A 70 3.13 -11.62 -18.83
N ASP A 71 2.84 -12.35 -17.76
CA ASP A 71 2.04 -11.84 -16.63
C ASP A 71 2.75 -10.71 -15.88
N ALA A 72 4.07 -10.78 -15.72
CA ALA A 72 4.84 -9.70 -15.09
C ALA A 72 4.81 -8.40 -15.93
N LYS A 73 4.90 -8.49 -17.24
CA LYS A 73 4.74 -7.33 -18.15
C LYS A 73 3.33 -6.75 -18.09
N ARG A 74 2.33 -7.61 -18.07
CA ARG A 74 0.92 -7.24 -17.94
C ARG A 74 0.65 -6.56 -16.59
N PHE A 75 1.25 -7.05 -15.50
CA PHE A 75 1.21 -6.42 -14.19
C PHE A 75 1.83 -5.01 -14.21
N LEU A 76 3.01 -4.83 -14.82
CA LEU A 76 3.65 -3.52 -14.97
C LEU A 76 2.76 -2.54 -15.78
N ASP A 77 2.06 -3.02 -16.82
CA ASP A 77 1.11 -2.20 -17.59
C ASP A 77 -0.05 -1.72 -16.71
N VAL A 78 -0.61 -2.59 -15.88
CA VAL A 78 -1.66 -2.21 -14.91
C VAL A 78 -1.17 -1.11 -13.97
N GLU A 79 0.01 -1.25 -13.36
CA GLU A 79 0.57 -0.22 -12.49
C GLU A 79 0.90 1.07 -13.25
N THR A 80 1.36 0.98 -14.48
CA THR A 80 1.61 2.15 -15.34
C THR A 80 0.32 2.96 -15.57
N ARG A 81 -0.80 2.27 -15.80
CA ARG A 81 -2.12 2.90 -15.95
C ARG A 81 -2.62 3.53 -14.64
N ILE A 82 -2.31 2.94 -13.48
CA ILE A 82 -2.58 3.54 -12.17
C ILE A 82 -1.69 4.77 -11.97
N ALA A 83 -0.38 4.63 -12.21
CA ALA A 83 0.62 5.69 -12.05
C ALA A 83 0.31 6.93 -12.90
N ALA A 84 -0.29 6.76 -14.08
CA ALA A 84 -0.70 7.87 -14.95
C ALA A 84 -1.73 8.82 -14.31
N ASN A 85 -2.38 8.40 -13.22
CA ASN A 85 -3.32 9.23 -12.45
C ASN A 85 -2.70 9.83 -11.19
N HIS A 86 -1.48 9.43 -10.83
CA HIS A 86 -0.80 9.93 -9.63
C HIS A 86 -0.32 11.38 -9.82
N TRP A 87 -0.35 12.13 -8.75
CA TRP A 87 0.39 13.38 -8.65
C TRP A 87 1.87 13.09 -8.47
N ASP A 88 2.72 13.99 -8.95
CA ASP A 88 4.15 13.93 -8.75
C ASP A 88 4.54 14.25 -7.30
N ASN A 89 5.77 13.88 -6.93
CA ASN A 89 6.31 14.07 -5.58
C ASN A 89 6.43 15.53 -5.12
N VAL A 90 6.36 16.50 -6.01
CA VAL A 90 6.37 17.94 -5.64
C VAL A 90 4.96 18.37 -5.30
N ALA A 91 3.99 17.99 -6.12
CA ALA A 91 2.58 18.31 -5.90
C ALA A 91 2.03 17.70 -4.60
N THR A 92 2.42 16.45 -4.28
CA THR A 92 1.98 15.76 -3.05
C THR A 92 2.52 16.36 -1.75
N ARG A 93 3.55 17.23 -1.84
CA ARG A 93 4.11 17.95 -0.67
C ARG A 93 3.46 19.30 -0.41
N ASP A 94 2.57 19.75 -1.28
CA ASP A 94 1.86 21.02 -1.12
C ASP A 94 0.68 20.81 -0.14
N SER A 95 0.89 21.20 1.12
CA SER A 95 -0.09 21.03 2.19
C SER A 95 -1.40 21.81 2.00
N VAL A 96 -1.44 22.77 1.09
CA VAL A 96 -2.66 23.48 0.74
C VAL A 96 -3.45 22.69 -0.30
N LYS A 97 -2.77 22.18 -1.32
CA LYS A 97 -3.41 21.40 -2.39
C LYS A 97 -3.90 20.04 -1.91
N THR A 98 -3.19 19.42 -0.95
CA THR A 98 -3.53 18.11 -0.39
C THR A 98 -4.52 18.16 0.77
N TYR A 99 -4.98 19.34 1.17
CA TYR A 99 -6.01 19.49 2.19
C TYR A 99 -7.39 19.75 1.56
N ASN A 100 -8.10 18.68 1.24
CA ASN A 100 -9.44 18.75 0.65
C ASN A 100 -10.44 18.00 1.58
N PRO A 101 -11.01 18.70 2.60
CA PRO A 101 -12.05 18.12 3.42
C PRO A 101 -13.27 17.76 2.56
N THR A 102 -13.66 16.50 2.60
CA THR A 102 -14.64 15.91 1.68
C THR A 102 -15.66 15.14 2.48
N ASP A 103 -16.95 15.29 2.18
CA ASP A 103 -17.99 14.44 2.73
C ASP A 103 -18.12 13.12 1.97
N TYR A 104 -18.90 12.20 2.54
CA TYR A 104 -19.06 10.89 1.92
C TYR A 104 -19.74 10.94 0.54
N ALA A 105 -20.70 11.83 0.35
CA ALA A 105 -21.43 11.91 -0.93
C ALA A 105 -20.50 12.37 -2.06
N GLU A 106 -19.63 13.34 -1.77
CA GLU A 106 -18.60 13.82 -2.68
C GLU A 106 -17.55 12.75 -2.96
N LEU A 107 -17.03 12.08 -1.90
CA LEU A 107 -16.08 10.97 -2.04
C LEU A 107 -16.65 9.83 -2.89
N SER A 108 -17.89 9.41 -2.60
CA SER A 108 -18.60 8.37 -3.38
C SER A 108 -18.83 8.82 -4.82
N GLY A 109 -19.09 10.11 -5.06
CA GLY A 109 -19.21 10.67 -6.41
C GLY A 109 -17.91 10.59 -7.23
N MET A 110 -16.74 10.78 -6.59
CA MET A 110 -15.43 10.61 -7.22
C MET A 110 -15.16 9.15 -7.61
N LEU A 111 -15.76 8.18 -6.91
CA LEU A 111 -15.53 6.74 -7.00
C LEU A 111 -16.81 5.98 -7.42
N ALA A 112 -17.64 6.57 -8.26
CA ALA A 112 -18.98 6.07 -8.58
C ALA A 112 -19.03 4.64 -9.17
N ASP A 113 -17.99 4.25 -9.94
CA ASP A 113 -17.89 2.89 -10.54
C ASP A 113 -17.06 1.94 -9.63
N TYR A 114 -16.36 2.45 -8.62
CA TYR A 114 -15.50 1.66 -7.71
C TYR A 114 -16.30 0.94 -6.61
N ASP A 115 -17.55 1.35 -6.38
CA ASP A 115 -18.43 0.82 -5.32
C ASP A 115 -17.82 0.95 -3.90
N LEU A 116 -17.68 2.20 -3.47
CA LEU A 116 -17.09 2.55 -2.17
C LEU A 116 -17.83 1.91 -0.99
N ASP A 117 -19.15 1.73 -1.08
CA ASP A 117 -19.95 1.08 -0.03
C ASP A 117 -19.51 -0.38 0.16
N THR A 118 -19.43 -1.16 -0.92
CA THR A 118 -18.94 -2.56 -0.87
C THR A 118 -17.51 -2.64 -0.31
N TRP A 119 -16.64 -1.69 -0.67
CA TRP A 119 -15.27 -1.65 -0.16
C TRP A 119 -15.24 -1.39 1.36
N ILE A 120 -16.00 -0.41 1.86
CA ILE A 120 -16.10 -0.11 3.31
C ILE A 120 -16.76 -1.28 4.07
N GLU A 121 -17.80 -1.89 3.52
CA GLU A 121 -18.46 -3.06 4.12
C GLU A 121 -17.49 -4.25 4.26
N SER A 122 -16.57 -4.43 3.32
CA SER A 122 -15.53 -5.47 3.44
C SER A 122 -14.60 -5.24 4.62
N TRP A 123 -14.25 -3.98 4.92
CA TRP A 123 -13.47 -3.60 6.09
C TRP A 123 -14.26 -3.80 7.38
N GLN A 124 -15.53 -3.39 7.40
CA GLN A 124 -16.44 -3.61 8.54
C GLN A 124 -16.53 -5.12 8.85
N SER A 125 -16.81 -5.93 7.83
CA SER A 125 -16.92 -7.39 7.98
C SER A 125 -15.62 -8.03 8.49
N ALA A 126 -14.46 -7.59 8.02
CA ALA A 126 -13.19 -8.08 8.50
C ALA A 126 -12.92 -7.68 9.97
N TYR A 127 -13.23 -6.44 10.34
CA TYR A 127 -13.08 -5.95 11.70
C TYR A 127 -14.00 -6.68 12.68
N ASP A 128 -15.25 -6.88 12.32
CA ASP A 128 -16.28 -7.53 13.17
C ASP A 128 -15.91 -8.99 13.54
N GLN A 129 -15.04 -9.62 12.77
CA GLN A 129 -14.51 -10.95 13.06
C GLN A 129 -13.33 -10.94 14.07
N THR A 130 -12.85 -9.75 14.46
CA THR A 130 -11.75 -9.63 15.41
C THR A 130 -12.25 -9.57 16.86
N SER A 131 -11.39 -9.96 17.81
CA SER A 131 -11.68 -9.77 19.24
C SER A 131 -11.74 -8.27 19.62
N ALA A 132 -11.11 -7.39 18.87
CA ALA A 132 -11.15 -5.95 19.10
C ALA A 132 -12.56 -5.38 18.92
N ALA A 133 -13.33 -5.88 17.97
CA ALA A 133 -14.72 -5.45 17.74
C ALA A 133 -15.63 -5.73 18.93
N GLN A 134 -15.35 -6.76 19.73
CA GLN A 134 -16.09 -7.07 20.93
C GLN A 134 -15.85 -6.07 22.08
N VAL A 135 -14.68 -5.44 22.07
CA VAL A 135 -14.29 -4.44 23.10
C VAL A 135 -14.63 -3.02 22.64
N GLN A 136 -14.42 -2.74 21.36
CA GLN A 136 -14.65 -1.42 20.77
C GLN A 136 -15.31 -1.57 19.40
N PRO A 137 -16.64 -1.62 19.33
CA PRO A 137 -17.32 -1.63 18.04
C PRO A 137 -17.05 -0.32 17.29
N LEU A 138 -16.76 -0.43 16.01
CA LEU A 138 -16.54 0.70 15.10
C LEU A 138 -17.60 0.70 14.00
N ASP A 139 -18.06 1.87 13.63
CA ASP A 139 -18.88 2.11 12.45
C ASP A 139 -18.00 2.70 11.35
N PHE A 140 -17.44 1.84 10.48
CA PHE A 140 -16.57 2.30 9.40
C PHE A 140 -17.30 3.26 8.45
N ARG A 141 -18.57 2.99 8.14
CA ARG A 141 -19.35 3.88 7.28
C ARG A 141 -19.51 5.29 7.90
N GLY A 142 -19.76 5.35 9.19
CA GLY A 142 -19.84 6.61 9.95
C GLY A 142 -18.51 7.35 10.00
N ILE A 143 -17.39 6.63 10.13
CA ILE A 143 -16.03 7.21 10.13
C ILE A 143 -15.72 7.89 8.79
N PHE A 144 -16.20 7.36 7.67
CA PHE A 144 -16.02 7.94 6.34
C PHE A 144 -16.96 9.11 6.02
N ASN A 145 -17.84 9.53 6.93
CA ASN A 145 -18.71 10.68 6.70
C ASN A 145 -17.98 12.00 6.44
N ARG A 146 -16.75 12.12 6.94
CA ARG A 146 -15.85 13.23 6.65
C ARG A 146 -14.42 12.71 6.58
N VAL A 147 -13.72 13.01 5.49
CA VAL A 147 -12.35 12.62 5.22
C VAL A 147 -11.54 13.82 4.68
N VAL A 148 -10.22 13.69 4.63
CA VAL A 148 -9.36 14.59 3.87
C VAL A 148 -8.86 13.84 2.66
N VAL A 149 -9.21 14.27 1.46
CA VAL A 149 -8.69 13.73 0.21
C VAL A 149 -7.44 14.50 -0.18
N HIS A 150 -6.32 13.80 -0.36
CA HIS A 150 -5.06 14.44 -0.73
C HIS A 150 -5.00 14.77 -2.23
N GLU A 151 -5.36 13.83 -3.08
CA GLU A 151 -5.28 13.96 -4.54
C GLU A 151 -6.66 13.67 -5.19
N PRO A 152 -7.58 14.65 -5.22
CA PRO A 152 -8.94 14.44 -5.75
C PRO A 152 -8.96 13.95 -7.22
N SER A 153 -8.05 14.45 -8.07
CA SER A 153 -7.98 14.02 -9.46
C SER A 153 -7.45 12.59 -9.62
N PHE A 154 -6.66 12.08 -8.65
CA PHE A 154 -6.29 10.67 -8.62
C PHE A 154 -7.54 9.79 -8.44
N LEU A 155 -8.42 10.10 -7.50
CA LEU A 155 -9.63 9.31 -7.26
C LEU A 155 -10.54 9.26 -8.48
N THR A 156 -10.75 10.39 -9.15
CA THR A 156 -11.55 10.40 -10.39
C THR A 156 -10.88 9.64 -11.53
N GLY A 157 -9.55 9.72 -11.64
CA GLY A 157 -8.76 8.94 -12.59
C GLY A 157 -8.78 7.44 -12.26
N LEU A 158 -8.67 7.08 -10.99
CA LEU A 158 -8.80 5.70 -10.50
C LEU A 158 -10.18 5.12 -10.82
N ASN A 159 -11.24 5.91 -10.66
CA ASN A 159 -12.59 5.48 -11.04
C ASN A 159 -12.68 5.14 -12.54
N ALA A 160 -12.11 5.97 -13.40
CA ALA A 160 -12.07 5.73 -14.84
C ALA A 160 -11.21 4.50 -15.19
N PHE A 161 -10.08 4.33 -14.53
CA PHE A 161 -9.23 3.12 -14.64
C PHE A 161 -10.02 1.87 -14.22
N TRP A 162 -10.68 1.89 -13.07
CA TRP A 162 -11.47 0.77 -12.55
C TRP A 162 -12.56 0.33 -13.53
N LYS A 163 -13.33 1.29 -14.02
CA LYS A 163 -14.42 1.05 -14.98
C LYS A 163 -13.97 0.38 -16.28
N THR A 164 -12.74 0.66 -16.71
CA THR A 164 -12.21 0.19 -18.02
C THR A 164 -11.24 -0.97 -17.89
N SER A 165 -10.91 -1.40 -16.67
CA SER A 165 -9.95 -2.46 -16.42
C SER A 165 -10.58 -3.85 -16.55
N ASP A 166 -9.80 -4.78 -17.11
CA ASP A 166 -10.17 -6.19 -17.12
C ASP A 166 -10.06 -6.78 -15.70
N LEU A 167 -11.03 -7.62 -15.32
CA LEU A 167 -11.05 -8.22 -13.99
C LEU A 167 -9.84 -9.14 -13.74
N ASP A 168 -9.34 -9.82 -14.77
CA ASP A 168 -8.17 -10.69 -14.61
C ASP A 168 -6.88 -9.88 -14.45
N ASP A 169 -6.81 -8.66 -15.00
CA ASP A 169 -5.74 -7.70 -14.75
C ASP A 169 -5.73 -7.23 -13.29
N LEU A 170 -6.91 -6.87 -12.77
CA LEU A 170 -7.06 -6.46 -11.37
C LEU A 170 -6.74 -7.60 -10.40
N LYS A 171 -7.15 -8.83 -10.72
CA LYS A 171 -6.80 -10.02 -9.94
C LYS A 171 -5.30 -10.29 -9.97
N LEU A 172 -4.64 -10.15 -11.12
CA LEU A 172 -3.19 -10.30 -11.24
C LEU A 172 -2.47 -9.25 -10.39
N TRP A 173 -2.87 -7.99 -10.51
CA TRP A 173 -2.34 -6.89 -9.71
C TRP A 173 -2.45 -7.21 -8.21
N ALA A 174 -3.64 -7.58 -7.73
CA ALA A 174 -3.87 -7.89 -6.32
C ALA A 174 -3.03 -9.08 -5.84
N ARG A 175 -2.93 -10.17 -6.62
CA ARG A 175 -2.12 -11.34 -6.30
C ARG A 175 -0.63 -11.00 -6.15
N VAL A 176 -0.08 -10.23 -7.08
CA VAL A 176 1.32 -9.83 -7.03
C VAL A 176 1.60 -8.96 -5.81
N HIS A 177 0.74 -7.98 -5.52
CA HIS A 177 0.87 -7.13 -4.33
C HIS A 177 0.76 -7.92 -3.02
N VAL A 178 -0.14 -8.91 -2.93
CA VAL A 178 -0.21 -9.81 -1.76
C VAL A 178 1.09 -10.58 -1.60
N ILE A 179 1.65 -11.14 -2.67
CA ILE A 179 2.93 -11.86 -2.60
C ILE A 179 4.05 -10.94 -2.13
N ILE A 180 4.22 -9.78 -2.76
CA ILE A 180 5.28 -8.82 -2.42
C ILE A 180 5.13 -8.32 -0.97
N GLY A 181 3.92 -8.01 -0.55
CA GLY A 181 3.63 -7.54 0.81
C GLY A 181 3.81 -8.60 1.90
N SER A 182 3.82 -9.89 1.54
CA SER A 182 3.92 -11.01 2.48
C SER A 182 5.26 -11.75 2.44
N THR A 183 6.28 -11.20 1.79
CA THR A 183 7.56 -11.90 1.57
C THR A 183 8.30 -12.29 2.85
N LEU A 184 8.06 -11.59 3.97
CA LEU A 184 8.68 -11.91 5.27
C LEU A 184 8.07 -13.16 5.93
N GLU A 185 6.81 -13.46 5.63
CA GLU A 185 6.04 -14.59 6.14
C GLU A 185 6.11 -15.81 5.22
N LEU A 186 6.55 -15.61 3.98
CA LEU A 186 6.68 -16.65 2.95
C LEU A 186 8.03 -17.37 3.02
N PRO A 187 8.20 -18.52 2.33
CA PRO A 187 9.48 -19.21 2.19
C PRO A 187 10.62 -18.33 1.72
N HIS A 188 11.85 -18.74 2.02
CA HIS A 188 13.08 -17.94 1.82
C HIS A 188 13.25 -17.41 0.39
N GLU A 189 12.87 -18.18 -0.62
CA GLU A 189 12.97 -17.80 -2.02
C GLU A 189 12.16 -16.52 -2.37
N PHE A 190 11.05 -16.26 -1.68
CA PHE A 190 10.28 -15.03 -1.86
C PHE A 190 11.01 -13.82 -1.27
N ASP A 191 11.52 -13.96 -0.07
CA ASP A 191 12.28 -12.92 0.63
C ASP A 191 13.59 -12.59 -0.09
N GLU A 192 14.31 -13.60 -0.58
CA GLU A 192 15.54 -13.42 -1.36
C GLU A 192 15.25 -12.68 -2.68
N THR A 193 14.23 -13.11 -3.42
CA THR A 193 13.80 -12.46 -4.68
C THR A 193 13.42 -10.98 -4.43
N ASN A 194 12.69 -10.72 -3.35
CA ASN A 194 12.30 -9.37 -2.96
C ASN A 194 13.51 -8.50 -2.61
N PHE A 195 14.47 -9.04 -1.85
CA PHE A 195 15.68 -8.33 -1.47
C PHE A 195 16.59 -8.01 -2.65
N GLU A 196 16.73 -8.91 -3.63
CA GLU A 196 17.53 -8.67 -4.84
C GLU A 196 17.04 -7.45 -5.60
N PHE A 197 15.74 -7.21 -5.64
CA PHE A 197 15.17 -6.03 -6.29
C PHE A 197 15.12 -4.82 -5.36
N TYR A 198 14.28 -4.83 -4.31
CA TYR A 198 14.06 -3.66 -3.46
C TYR A 198 15.26 -3.28 -2.60
N GLY A 199 16.00 -4.28 -2.13
CA GLY A 199 17.23 -4.07 -1.35
C GLY A 199 18.41 -3.68 -2.22
N LYS A 200 18.80 -4.53 -3.15
CA LYS A 200 20.03 -4.32 -3.94
C LYS A 200 19.81 -3.35 -5.09
N THR A 201 18.88 -3.65 -5.99
CA THR A 201 18.70 -2.88 -7.23
C THR A 201 18.15 -1.49 -6.96
N LEU A 202 17.09 -1.39 -6.19
CA LEU A 202 16.41 -0.13 -5.96
C LEU A 202 17.06 0.73 -4.86
N SER A 203 17.48 0.11 -3.75
CA SER A 203 18.02 0.84 -2.58
C SER A 203 19.54 0.77 -2.43
N GLY A 204 20.26 0.06 -3.32
CA GLY A 204 21.72 -0.02 -3.30
C GLY A 204 22.32 -0.76 -2.09
N GLN A 205 21.53 -1.55 -1.37
CA GLN A 205 21.99 -2.32 -0.22
C GLN A 205 22.91 -3.47 -0.68
N LYS A 206 24.04 -3.64 -0.02
CA LYS A 206 25.00 -4.71 -0.37
C LYS A 206 24.61 -6.06 0.21
N GLN A 207 23.95 -6.08 1.36
CA GLN A 207 23.64 -7.28 2.12
C GLN A 207 22.33 -7.13 2.89
N GLN A 208 21.53 -8.17 2.91
CA GLN A 208 20.32 -8.23 3.71
C GLN A 208 20.67 -8.26 5.21
N ARG A 209 19.87 -7.59 6.02
CA ARG A 209 19.99 -7.68 7.48
C ARG A 209 19.76 -9.12 7.94
N VAL A 210 20.56 -9.57 8.91
CA VAL A 210 20.43 -10.92 9.48
C VAL A 210 19.01 -11.17 9.99
N ARG A 211 18.52 -12.40 9.84
CA ARG A 211 17.12 -12.79 10.07
C ARG A 211 16.58 -12.36 11.45
N TRP A 212 17.37 -12.54 12.52
CA TRP A 212 16.89 -12.16 13.85
C TRP A 212 16.63 -10.65 13.99
N LYS A 213 17.44 -9.79 13.35
CA LYS A 213 17.19 -8.32 13.36
C LYS A 213 15.92 -7.95 12.59
N ARG A 214 15.61 -8.69 11.52
CA ARG A 214 14.36 -8.52 10.77
C ARG A 214 13.15 -8.99 11.58
N GLY A 215 13.30 -10.11 12.32
CA GLY A 215 12.30 -10.57 13.29
C GLY A 215 12.02 -9.54 14.38
N VAL A 216 13.06 -8.90 14.93
CA VAL A 216 12.88 -7.80 15.90
C VAL A 216 12.11 -6.62 15.26
N SER A 217 12.43 -6.26 14.01
CA SER A 217 11.68 -5.20 13.31
C SER A 217 10.21 -5.56 13.10
N LEU A 218 9.90 -6.81 12.78
CA LEU A 218 8.53 -7.31 12.65
C LEU A 218 7.79 -7.21 14.00
N VAL A 219 8.40 -7.68 15.08
CA VAL A 219 7.82 -7.58 16.44
C VAL A 219 7.58 -6.13 16.83
N ASN A 220 8.51 -5.23 16.54
CA ASN A 220 8.34 -3.80 16.78
C ASN A 220 7.18 -3.19 15.96
N GLY A 221 6.94 -3.68 14.76
CA GLY A 221 5.82 -3.24 13.92
C GLY A 221 4.46 -3.70 14.44
N ILE A 222 4.40 -4.90 15.04
CA ILE A 222 3.14 -5.52 15.49
C ILE A 222 2.85 -5.18 16.96
N CYS A 223 3.89 -5.21 17.84
CA CYS A 223 3.80 -5.08 19.30
C CYS A 223 4.67 -3.92 19.81
N GLY A 224 4.83 -2.84 19.05
CA GLY A 224 5.76 -1.75 19.36
C GLY A 224 5.51 -1.10 20.72
N GLU A 225 4.26 -0.96 21.13
CA GLU A 225 3.87 -0.42 22.44
C GLU A 225 4.34 -1.31 23.61
N ASP A 226 4.18 -2.63 23.47
CA ASP A 226 4.64 -3.59 24.49
C ASP A 226 6.16 -3.64 24.58
N VAL A 227 6.85 -3.61 23.43
CA VAL A 227 8.30 -3.51 23.35
C VAL A 227 8.79 -2.19 23.98
N GLY A 228 8.11 -1.08 23.67
CA GLY A 228 8.38 0.23 24.23
C GLY A 228 8.23 0.27 25.75
N ARG A 229 7.18 -0.37 26.30
CA ARG A 229 6.96 -0.50 27.74
C ARG A 229 8.11 -1.23 28.43
N GLU A 230 8.56 -2.38 27.88
CA GLU A 230 9.71 -3.12 28.41
C GLU A 230 11.02 -2.34 28.28
N TYR A 231 11.20 -1.60 27.19
CA TYR A 231 12.37 -0.75 26.99
C TYR A 231 12.42 0.37 28.03
N VAL A 232 11.33 1.10 28.24
CA VAL A 232 11.22 2.16 29.24
C VAL A 232 11.48 1.63 30.65
N LYS A 233 10.88 0.48 31.02
CA LYS A 233 11.08 -0.17 32.32
C LYS A 233 12.53 -0.50 32.61
N ARG A 234 13.32 -0.87 31.60
CA ARG A 234 14.70 -1.31 31.74
C ARG A 234 15.73 -0.19 31.62
N HIS A 235 15.43 0.81 30.82
CA HIS A 235 16.42 1.81 30.40
C HIS A 235 16.10 3.24 30.84
N PHE A 236 14.88 3.52 31.32
CA PHE A 236 14.51 4.84 31.82
C PHE A 236 14.47 4.82 33.35
N PRO A 237 15.34 5.59 34.03
CA PRO A 237 15.28 5.76 35.49
C PRO A 237 14.03 6.56 35.91
N GLU A 238 13.62 6.42 37.16
CA GLU A 238 12.44 7.14 37.70
C GLU A 238 12.55 8.67 37.53
N SER A 239 13.78 9.20 37.55
CA SER A 239 14.05 10.63 37.34
C SER A 239 13.78 11.13 35.92
N SER A 240 13.54 10.23 34.97
CA SER A 240 13.25 10.54 33.55
C SER A 240 11.82 10.22 33.16
N LYS A 241 11.01 9.79 34.12
CA LYS A 241 9.57 9.58 33.97
C LYS A 241 8.85 10.81 34.50
#